data_5aed9c3bf4b27995aa9f869d8891f368
#
_entry.id   5aed9c3bf4b27995aa9f869d8891f368
#
_cell.length_a   1.000
_cell.length_b   1.000
_cell.length_c   1.000
_cell.angle_alpha   90.00
_cell.angle_beta   90.00
_cell.angle_gamma   90.00
#
_symmetry.space_group_name_H-M   'P 1'
#
loop_
_entity.id
_entity.type
_entity.pdbx_description
1 polymer ?
#
loop_
_entity_poly.entity_id
_entity_poly.type
_entity_poly.pdbx_seq_one_letter_code
_entity_poly.pdbx_strand_id
1 'polypeptide(L)'
;MEFKNILVPVAGTEADEEAMQLACRLAKRDKARIWSVYVVTIKRSLPLEAEIESEIRMAEGILDHIETIAEEGDCEIETDILQAREAGPAIIDEAIERNINLILMGIKYKRRFGQYSLGDVVPYVLKNSPCPVILYHQ
;
A
#
# COMPACT_ATOMS: atom_id res chain seq x y z
N MET A 1 -3.13 -20.36 8.74
CA MET A 1 -2.26 -19.58 7.84
C MET A 1 -1.53 -18.52 8.64
N GLU A 2 -0.22 -18.48 8.55
CA GLU A 2 0.60 -17.48 9.22
C GLU A 2 1.19 -16.51 8.19
N PHE A 3 1.17 -15.21 8.51
CA PHE A 3 1.80 -14.19 7.69
C PHE A 3 3.07 -13.73 8.39
N LYS A 4 4.17 -13.69 7.66
CA LYS A 4 5.47 -13.26 8.20
C LYS A 4 5.89 -11.89 7.70
N ASN A 5 5.56 -11.57 6.47
CA ASN A 5 5.91 -10.30 5.84
C ASN A 5 4.66 -9.74 5.15
N ILE A 6 4.16 -8.63 5.65
CA ILE A 6 2.94 -8.01 5.17
C ILE A 6 3.28 -6.70 4.48
N LEU A 7 2.75 -6.50 3.28
CA LEU A 7 2.86 -5.24 2.55
C LEU A 7 1.51 -4.53 2.56
N VAL A 8 1.50 -3.28 2.99
CA VAL A 8 0.30 -2.44 3.02
C VAL A 8 0.55 -1.23 2.12
N PRO A 9 0.22 -1.32 0.82
CA PRO A 9 0.28 -0.15 -0.05
C PRO A 9 -0.79 0.85 0.37
N VAL A 10 -0.45 2.12 0.41
CA VAL A 10 -1.38 3.18 0.80
C VAL A 10 -1.54 4.19 -0.34
N ALA A 11 -2.70 4.80 -0.40
CA ALA A 11 -3.08 5.72 -1.47
C ALA A 11 -3.48 7.11 -0.96
N GLY A 12 -3.45 7.32 0.35
CA GLY A 12 -3.87 8.58 0.96
C GLY A 12 -5.37 8.69 1.21
N THR A 13 -6.07 7.56 1.28
CA THR A 13 -7.51 7.53 1.56
C THR A 13 -7.78 7.09 2.99
N GLU A 14 -9.01 7.34 3.45
CA GLU A 14 -9.43 6.90 4.79
C GLU A 14 -9.38 5.38 4.97
N ALA A 15 -9.54 4.63 3.89
CA ALA A 15 -9.46 3.17 3.92
C ALA A 15 -8.08 2.67 4.35
N ASP A 16 -7.03 3.44 4.13
CA ASP A 16 -5.67 3.09 4.55
C ASP A 16 -5.57 2.89 6.07
N GLU A 17 -6.25 3.72 6.84
CA GLU A 17 -6.17 3.66 8.31
C GLU A 17 -6.70 2.34 8.85
N GLU A 18 -7.88 1.94 8.42
CA GLU A 18 -8.48 0.69 8.86
C GLU A 18 -7.74 -0.53 8.33
N ALA A 19 -7.22 -0.44 7.11
CA ALA A 19 -6.36 -1.49 6.54
C ALA A 19 -5.10 -1.67 7.38
N MET A 20 -4.45 -0.57 7.79
CA MET A 20 -3.27 -0.64 8.64
C MET A 20 -3.61 -1.21 10.02
N GLN A 21 -4.75 -0.83 10.60
CA GLN A 21 -5.19 -1.38 11.88
C GLN A 21 -5.38 -2.90 11.81
N LEU A 22 -5.98 -3.38 10.72
CA LEU A 22 -6.15 -4.82 10.50
C LEU A 22 -4.79 -5.50 10.31
N ALA A 23 -3.90 -4.91 9.53
CA ALA A 23 -2.55 -5.45 9.32
C ALA A 23 -1.80 -5.58 10.65
N CYS A 24 -1.90 -4.56 11.52
CA CYS A 24 -1.26 -4.59 12.82
C CYS A 24 -1.81 -5.74 13.71
N ARG A 25 -3.11 -5.99 13.67
CA ARG A 25 -3.70 -7.11 14.41
C ARG A 25 -3.18 -8.46 13.90
N LEU A 26 -3.10 -8.62 12.59
CA LEU A 26 -2.57 -9.85 11.99
C LEU A 26 -1.08 -10.01 12.31
N ALA A 27 -0.32 -8.92 12.25
CA ALA A 27 1.11 -8.94 12.54
C ALA A 27 1.39 -9.33 13.99
N LYS A 28 0.60 -8.84 14.95
CA LYS A 28 0.74 -9.21 16.35
C LYS A 28 0.47 -10.68 16.56
N ARG A 29 -0.58 -11.20 15.94
CA ARG A 29 -0.93 -12.62 16.05
C ARG A 29 0.20 -13.51 15.53
N ASP A 30 0.77 -13.17 14.39
CA ASP A 30 1.72 -14.01 13.66
C ASP A 30 3.18 -13.58 13.85
N LYS A 31 3.43 -12.50 14.60
CA LYS A 31 4.76 -11.89 14.77
C LYS A 31 5.36 -11.50 13.42
N ALA A 32 4.53 -10.91 12.56
CA ALA A 32 4.92 -10.50 11.22
C ALA A 32 5.58 -9.13 11.22
N ARG A 33 6.35 -8.86 10.16
CA ARG A 33 6.86 -7.52 9.83
C ARG A 33 5.90 -6.87 8.85
N ILE A 34 5.76 -5.55 8.95
CA ILE A 34 4.92 -4.77 8.05
C ILE A 34 5.76 -3.72 7.34
N TRP A 35 5.59 -3.65 6.01
CA TRP A 35 6.07 -2.54 5.19
C TRP A 35 4.87 -1.81 4.62
N SER A 36 4.88 -0.50 4.69
CA SER A 36 3.88 0.34 4.04
C SER A 36 4.57 1.20 2.98
N VAL A 37 4.01 1.23 1.79
CA VAL A 37 4.60 1.96 0.67
C VAL A 37 3.58 2.88 0.03
N TYR A 38 4.06 4.02 -0.45
CA TYR A 38 3.31 4.94 -1.29
C TYR A 38 4.05 5.07 -2.63
N VAL A 39 3.35 4.93 -3.73
CA VAL A 39 3.95 5.02 -5.07
C VAL A 39 3.71 6.40 -5.65
N VAL A 40 4.80 7.13 -5.89
CA VAL A 40 4.77 8.37 -6.67
C VAL A 40 4.90 7.97 -8.14
N THR A 41 3.86 8.25 -8.94
CA THR A 41 3.90 7.93 -10.36
C THR A 41 4.55 9.07 -11.12
N ILE A 42 5.57 8.74 -11.92
CA ILE A 42 6.36 9.70 -12.68
C ILE A 42 5.91 9.67 -14.14
N LYS A 43 5.59 10.85 -14.67
CA LYS A 43 5.20 11.00 -16.07
C LYS A 43 6.32 10.54 -17.00
N ARG A 44 5.94 9.95 -18.13
CA ARG A 44 6.92 9.47 -19.13
C ARG A 44 7.78 10.59 -19.73
N SER A 45 7.31 11.83 -19.66
CA SER A 45 8.07 13.00 -20.11
C SER A 45 9.22 13.39 -19.18
N LEU A 46 9.29 12.77 -17.98
CA LEU A 46 10.32 13.06 -17.00
C LEU A 46 11.17 11.81 -16.75
N PRO A 47 12.44 11.99 -16.32
CA PRO A 47 13.25 10.87 -15.88
C PRO A 47 12.58 10.15 -14.70
N LEU A 48 12.78 8.84 -14.60
CA LEU A 48 12.19 8.06 -13.51
C LEU A 48 12.67 8.53 -12.14
N GLU A 49 13.88 9.06 -12.08
CA GLU A 49 14.50 9.57 -10.84
C GLU A 49 14.13 11.02 -10.53
N ALA A 50 13.26 11.64 -11.34
CA ALA A 50 12.84 13.02 -11.10
C ALA A 50 12.24 13.19 -9.72
N GLU A 51 12.73 14.15 -8.97
CA GLU A 51 12.20 14.46 -7.65
C GLU A 51 11.20 15.61 -7.77
N ILE A 52 9.92 15.27 -7.61
CA ILE A 52 8.85 16.25 -7.60
C ILE A 52 8.54 16.55 -6.14
N GLU A 53 9.09 17.63 -5.64
CA GLU A 53 9.08 17.97 -4.22
C GLU A 53 7.70 17.94 -3.58
N SER A 54 6.69 18.48 -4.28
CA SER A 54 5.32 18.48 -3.75
C SER A 54 4.73 17.08 -3.60
N GLU A 55 5.05 16.18 -4.51
CA GLU A 55 4.57 14.80 -4.44
C GLU A 55 5.31 14.00 -3.37
N ILE A 56 6.60 14.24 -3.22
CA ILE A 56 7.40 13.61 -2.17
C ILE A 56 6.90 14.04 -0.80
N ARG A 57 6.63 15.33 -0.61
CA ARG A 57 6.07 15.83 0.66
C ARG A 57 4.70 15.24 0.97
N MET A 58 3.86 15.10 -0.04
CA MET A 58 2.57 14.45 0.13
C MET A 58 2.74 13.00 0.55
N ALA A 59 3.64 12.27 -0.11
CA ALA A 59 3.93 10.88 0.21
C ALA A 59 4.45 10.73 1.65
N GLU A 60 5.38 11.59 2.05
CA GLU A 60 5.91 11.60 3.42
C GLU A 60 4.80 11.84 4.44
N GLY A 61 3.91 12.80 4.19
CA GLY A 61 2.78 13.08 5.08
C GLY A 61 1.82 11.91 5.21
N ILE A 62 1.53 11.23 4.11
CA ILE A 62 0.66 10.05 4.11
C ILE A 62 1.32 8.92 4.92
N LEU A 63 2.59 8.65 4.68
CA LEU A 63 3.31 7.59 5.38
C LEU A 63 3.52 7.91 6.86
N ASP A 64 3.81 9.16 7.22
CA ASP A 64 3.91 9.58 8.61
C ASP A 64 2.59 9.37 9.36
N HIS A 65 1.47 9.68 8.71
CA HIS A 65 0.15 9.45 9.29
C HIS A 65 -0.11 7.95 9.52
N ILE A 66 0.23 7.12 8.54
CA ILE A 66 0.07 5.66 8.64
C ILE A 66 0.98 5.08 9.74
N GLU A 67 2.18 5.60 9.87
CA GLU A 67 3.09 5.21 10.95
C GLU A 67 2.51 5.55 12.32
N THR A 68 1.86 6.72 12.44
CA THR A 68 1.15 7.10 13.67
C THR A 68 0.01 6.15 13.99
N ILE A 69 -0.78 5.76 12.98
CA ILE A 69 -1.86 4.79 13.15
C ILE A 69 -1.31 3.45 13.66
N ALA A 70 -0.19 3.00 13.12
CA ALA A 70 0.45 1.76 13.55
C ALA A 70 0.94 1.87 15.00
N GLU A 71 1.56 2.99 15.37
CA GLU A 71 2.04 3.24 16.73
C GLU A 71 0.89 3.23 17.73
N GLU A 72 -0.26 3.80 17.39
CA GLU A 72 -1.45 3.76 18.24
C GLU A 72 -1.93 2.33 18.46
N GLY A 73 -1.70 1.44 17.50
CA GLY A 73 -1.96 0.01 17.61
C GLY A 73 -0.81 -0.78 18.22
N ASP A 74 0.19 -0.09 18.77
CA ASP A 74 1.38 -0.71 19.37
C ASP A 74 2.13 -1.61 18.37
N CYS A 75 2.29 -1.12 17.15
CA CYS A 75 2.87 -1.86 16.03
C CYS A 75 3.95 -1.02 15.35
N GLU A 76 5.12 -1.63 15.14
CA GLU A 76 6.20 -1.00 14.39
C GLU A 76 6.11 -1.39 12.92
N ILE A 77 6.26 -0.41 12.05
CA ILE A 77 6.26 -0.64 10.60
C ILE A 77 7.46 0.04 9.95
N GLU A 78 7.82 -0.43 8.78
CA GLU A 78 8.77 0.25 7.92
C GLU A 78 8.01 0.91 6.78
N THR A 79 8.42 2.11 6.39
CA THR A 79 7.77 2.86 5.31
C THR A 79 8.75 3.16 4.20
N ASP A 80 8.26 3.26 2.97
CA ASP A 80 9.10 3.61 1.83
C ASP A 80 8.27 4.32 0.76
N ILE A 81 8.91 5.24 0.06
CA ILE A 81 8.34 5.94 -1.09
C ILE A 81 8.94 5.31 -2.34
N LEU A 82 8.08 4.80 -3.22
CA LEU A 82 8.50 4.22 -4.48
C LEU A 82 8.20 5.20 -5.61
N GLN A 83 9.13 5.31 -6.56
CA GLN A 83 8.90 6.07 -7.79
C GLN A 83 8.81 5.10 -8.96
N ALA A 84 7.74 5.21 -9.75
CA ALA A 84 7.48 4.29 -10.85
C ALA A 84 6.59 4.95 -11.90
N ARG A 85 6.50 4.32 -13.06
CA ARG A 85 5.56 4.77 -14.09
C ARG A 85 4.13 4.41 -13.76
N GLU A 86 3.92 3.27 -13.10
CA GLU A 86 2.62 2.76 -12.72
C GLU A 86 2.68 2.15 -11.31
N ALA A 87 1.62 2.35 -10.53
CA ALA A 87 1.59 1.90 -9.14
C ALA A 87 1.48 0.38 -9.02
N GLY A 88 0.65 -0.27 -9.83
CA GLY A 88 0.44 -1.73 -9.75
C GLY A 88 1.73 -2.53 -9.88
N PRO A 89 2.48 -2.37 -10.98
CA PRO A 89 3.77 -3.04 -11.14
C PRO A 89 4.76 -2.76 -10.02
N ALA A 90 4.82 -1.52 -9.53
CA ALA A 90 5.71 -1.15 -8.43
C ALA A 90 5.39 -1.92 -7.15
N ILE A 91 4.11 -2.07 -6.83
CA ILE A 91 3.67 -2.82 -5.66
C ILE A 91 4.05 -4.30 -5.77
N ILE A 92 3.84 -4.89 -6.95
CA ILE A 92 4.19 -6.29 -7.19
C ILE A 92 5.70 -6.52 -7.10
N ASP A 93 6.50 -5.64 -7.69
CA ASP A 93 7.97 -5.73 -7.62
C ASP A 93 8.44 -5.65 -6.17
N GLU A 94 7.87 -4.76 -5.38
CA GLU A 94 8.19 -4.64 -3.97
C GLU A 94 7.81 -5.90 -3.19
N ALA A 95 6.67 -6.48 -3.49
CA ALA A 95 6.22 -7.71 -2.85
C ALA A 95 7.19 -8.88 -3.13
N ILE A 96 7.66 -8.98 -4.37
CA ILE A 96 8.63 -10.02 -4.76
C ILE A 96 9.96 -9.78 -4.06
N GLU A 97 10.46 -8.55 -4.10
CA GLU A 97 11.77 -8.20 -3.56
C GLU A 97 11.86 -8.41 -2.04
N ARG A 98 10.79 -8.13 -1.32
CA ARG A 98 10.74 -8.27 0.14
C ARG A 98 10.18 -9.61 0.63
N ASN A 99 9.96 -10.54 -0.26
CA ASN A 99 9.38 -11.85 0.09
C ASN A 99 8.07 -11.71 0.88
N ILE A 100 7.21 -10.82 0.41
CA ILE A 100 5.91 -10.56 1.02
C ILE A 100 5.02 -11.80 0.86
N ASN A 101 4.34 -12.19 1.93
CA ASN A 101 3.40 -13.30 1.89
C ASN A 101 1.96 -12.91 2.20
N LEU A 102 1.70 -11.61 2.32
CA LEU A 102 0.36 -11.03 2.33
C LEU A 102 0.41 -9.59 1.85
N ILE A 103 -0.40 -9.25 0.86
CA ILE A 103 -0.66 -7.85 0.50
C ILE A 103 -2.04 -7.49 1.06
N LEU A 104 -2.10 -6.42 1.85
CA LEU A 104 -3.34 -5.95 2.44
C LEU A 104 -3.57 -4.50 2.04
N MET A 105 -4.67 -4.24 1.33
CA MET A 105 -4.98 -2.92 0.78
C MET A 105 -6.35 -2.45 1.27
N GLY A 106 -6.43 -1.20 1.71
CA GLY A 106 -7.70 -0.54 1.90
C GLY A 106 -8.22 -0.05 0.56
N ILE A 107 -9.49 -0.28 0.29
CA ILE A 107 -10.11 0.17 -0.94
C ILE A 107 -11.37 0.97 -0.63
N LYS A 108 -11.63 1.95 -1.51
CA LYS A 108 -12.85 2.72 -1.50
C LYS A 108 -13.43 2.65 -2.91
N TYR A 109 -14.61 2.08 -3.06
CA TYR A 109 -15.26 2.04 -4.36
C TYR A 109 -15.63 3.45 -4.82
N LYS A 110 -15.30 3.74 -6.06
CA LYS A 110 -15.75 4.95 -6.73
C LYS A 110 -17.02 4.61 -7.49
N ARG A 111 -18.11 5.32 -7.20
CA ARG A 111 -19.35 5.17 -7.94
C ARG A 111 -19.36 6.15 -9.11
N ARG A 112 -19.39 5.61 -10.33
CA ARG A 112 -19.55 6.39 -11.55
C ARG A 112 -20.76 5.86 -12.33
N PHE A 113 -21.68 6.76 -12.69
CA PHE A 113 -22.87 6.39 -13.48
C PHE A 113 -23.63 5.18 -12.91
N GLY A 114 -23.76 5.14 -11.60
CA GLY A 114 -24.44 4.03 -10.93
C GLY A 114 -23.62 2.74 -10.78
N GLN A 115 -22.38 2.72 -11.25
CA GLN A 115 -21.50 1.57 -11.15
C GLN A 115 -20.32 1.84 -10.22
N TYR A 116 -19.79 0.78 -9.60
CA TYR A 116 -18.60 0.85 -8.76
C TYR A 116 -17.37 0.42 -9.54
N SER A 117 -16.25 1.11 -9.30
CA SER A 117 -14.97 0.80 -9.94
C SER A 117 -13.87 0.68 -8.89
N LEU A 118 -13.00 -0.31 -9.05
CA LEU A 118 -11.83 -0.51 -8.20
C LEU A 118 -10.61 0.29 -8.69
N GLY A 119 -10.70 0.96 -9.84
CA GLY A 119 -9.56 1.58 -10.48
C GLY A 119 -8.62 0.55 -11.12
N ASP A 120 -7.41 0.96 -11.50
CA ASP A 120 -6.48 0.11 -12.22
C ASP A 120 -5.54 -0.70 -11.32
N VAL A 121 -5.24 -0.19 -10.13
CA VAL A 121 -4.24 -0.79 -9.25
C VAL A 121 -4.71 -2.12 -8.68
N VAL A 122 -5.92 -2.15 -8.14
CA VAL A 122 -6.45 -3.35 -7.47
C VAL A 122 -6.57 -4.54 -8.44
N PRO A 123 -7.17 -4.40 -9.63
CA PRO A 123 -7.20 -5.51 -10.59
C PRO A 123 -5.81 -6.02 -10.97
N TYR A 124 -4.85 -5.11 -11.15
CA TYR A 124 -3.48 -5.49 -11.47
C TYR A 124 -2.85 -6.31 -10.34
N VAL A 125 -3.00 -5.84 -9.09
CA VAL A 125 -2.45 -6.54 -7.93
C VAL A 125 -3.09 -7.91 -7.78
N LEU A 126 -4.40 -8.02 -7.92
CA LEU A 126 -5.09 -9.31 -7.82
C LEU A 126 -4.62 -10.30 -8.87
N LYS A 127 -4.36 -9.82 -10.09
CA LYS A 127 -3.92 -10.68 -11.20
C LYS A 127 -2.48 -11.14 -11.07
N ASN A 128 -1.59 -10.29 -10.54
CA ASN A 128 -0.14 -10.50 -10.61
C ASN A 128 0.51 -10.77 -9.24
N SER A 129 -0.25 -10.77 -8.15
CA SER A 129 0.32 -10.95 -6.82
C SER A 129 1.00 -12.30 -6.65
N PRO A 130 2.22 -12.34 -6.09
CA PRO A 130 2.89 -13.60 -5.77
C PRO A 130 2.37 -14.26 -4.49
N CYS A 131 1.41 -13.63 -3.81
CA CYS A 131 0.92 -14.07 -2.50
C CYS A 131 -0.56 -13.74 -2.32
N PRO A 132 -1.21 -14.24 -1.26
CA PRO A 132 -2.59 -13.85 -0.93
C PRO A 132 -2.76 -12.34 -0.80
N VAL A 133 -3.95 -11.85 -1.17
CA VAL A 133 -4.32 -10.44 -1.10
C VAL A 133 -5.60 -10.31 -0.29
N ILE A 134 -5.58 -9.41 0.68
CA ILE A 134 -6.77 -9.01 1.41
C ILE A 134 -7.13 -7.59 1.00
N LEU A 135 -8.39 -7.40 0.60
CA LEU A 135 -8.93 -6.08 0.31
C LEU A 135 -9.87 -5.68 1.44
N TYR A 136 -9.56 -4.57 2.09
CA TYR A 136 -10.43 -4.00 3.11
C TYR A 136 -11.29 -2.93 2.43
N HIS A 137 -12.59 -3.19 2.37
CA HIS A 137 -13.56 -2.27 1.75
C HIS A 137 -14.20 -1.40 2.81
N GLN A 138 -14.10 -0.11 2.59
CA GLN A 138 -14.74 0.89 3.44
C GLN A 138 -16.03 1.43 2.81
#